data_6b9b5bd9dd3224c0f4a88b511020e4dd
#
_entry.id   6b9b5bd9dd3224c0f4a88b511020e4dd
#
_cell.length_a   1.000
_cell.length_b   1.000
_cell.length_c   1.000
_cell.angle_alpha   90.00
_cell.angle_beta   90.00
_cell.angle_gamma   90.00
#
_symmetry.space_group_name_H-M   'P 1'
#
loop_
_entity.id
_entity.type
_entity.pdbx_description
1 polymer ?
#
loop_
_entity_poly.entity_id
_entity_poly.type
_entity_poly.pdbx_seq_one_letter_code
_entity_poly.pdbx_strand_id
1 'polypeptide(L)'
;AGLGAPYWAPEARGTVTGLTRGSGKGEIARATLDAMALQNVDILMAMEADIGKPMTALKVDGGASANNLLMQLQSDYLNRPITRPEVIETTVAGACFLAGLGEGVWASADEIARVWRSDRVFEVQLTDAERAERMLSWQLAVDRTLYTPS
;
A
#
# COMPACT_ATOMS: atom_id res chain seq x y z
N ALA A 1 -12.79 -1.05 -12.16
CA ALA A 1 -13.89 -1.04 -11.20
C ALA A 1 -14.05 -2.43 -10.61
N GLY A 2 -14.65 -2.54 -9.45
CA GLY A 2 -14.74 -3.78 -8.69
C GLY A 2 -13.58 -3.94 -7.70
N LEU A 3 -13.54 -5.10 -7.02
CA LEU A 3 -12.45 -5.49 -6.14
C LEU A 3 -11.55 -6.50 -6.86
N GLY A 4 -10.25 -6.22 -6.87
CA GLY A 4 -9.23 -7.12 -7.39
C GLY A 4 -8.86 -8.22 -6.38
N ALA A 5 -7.61 -8.67 -6.42
CA ALA A 5 -7.10 -9.64 -5.46
C ALA A 5 -7.23 -9.12 -4.02
N PRO A 6 -7.54 -10.00 -3.05
CA PRO A 6 -7.83 -11.43 -3.17
C PRO A 6 -9.29 -11.75 -3.53
N TYR A 7 -10.15 -10.75 -3.65
CA TYR A 7 -11.62 -10.92 -3.75
C TYR A 7 -12.12 -11.32 -5.13
N TRP A 8 -11.47 -10.83 -6.19
CA TRP A 8 -11.82 -11.08 -7.59
C TRP A 8 -13.30 -10.83 -7.92
N ALA A 9 -13.84 -9.70 -7.42
CA ALA A 9 -15.23 -9.31 -7.59
C ALA A 9 -15.37 -8.12 -8.55
N PRO A 10 -15.35 -8.35 -9.89
CA PRO A 10 -15.40 -7.28 -10.88
C PRO A 10 -16.72 -6.52 -10.87
N GLU A 11 -17.79 -7.14 -10.36
CA GLU A 11 -19.13 -6.55 -10.27
C GLU A 11 -19.30 -5.66 -9.02
N ALA A 12 -18.39 -5.72 -8.06
CA ALA A 12 -18.45 -4.87 -6.87
C ALA A 12 -18.44 -3.38 -7.26
N ARG A 13 -19.16 -2.58 -6.51
CA ARG A 13 -19.25 -1.13 -6.72
C ARG A 13 -18.68 -0.38 -5.53
N GLY A 14 -18.22 0.85 -5.77
CA GLY A 14 -17.69 1.69 -4.71
C GLY A 14 -18.71 1.89 -3.59
N THR A 15 -18.28 1.64 -2.35
CA THR A 15 -19.14 1.69 -1.17
C THR A 15 -18.53 2.64 -0.14
N VAL A 16 -19.36 3.50 0.43
CA VAL A 16 -19.01 4.35 1.56
C VAL A 16 -19.97 4.03 2.69
N THR A 17 -19.45 3.64 3.85
CA THR A 17 -20.24 3.21 4.99
C THR A 17 -19.97 4.07 6.22
N GLY A 18 -20.89 4.07 7.19
CA GLY A 18 -20.69 4.74 8.48
C GLY A 18 -20.84 6.26 8.45
N LEU A 19 -21.44 6.83 7.40
CA LEU A 19 -21.70 8.27 7.33
C LEU A 19 -22.69 8.71 8.41
N THR A 20 -22.36 9.82 9.06
CA THR A 20 -23.19 10.48 10.06
C THR A 20 -23.39 11.95 9.68
N ARG A 21 -24.19 12.69 10.47
CA ARG A 21 -24.37 14.15 10.29
C ARG A 21 -23.05 14.93 10.48
N GLY A 22 -22.08 14.36 11.20
CA GLY A 22 -20.76 14.95 11.41
C GLY A 22 -19.74 14.60 10.33
N SER A 23 -20.09 13.74 9.35
CA SER A 23 -19.17 13.34 8.30
C SER A 23 -19.04 14.45 7.25
N GLY A 24 -17.84 15.00 7.12
CA GLY A 24 -17.52 16.04 6.15
C GLY A 24 -16.48 15.60 5.13
N LYS A 25 -15.90 16.56 4.42
CA LYS A 25 -14.90 16.30 3.37
C LYS A 25 -13.62 15.65 3.93
N GLY A 26 -13.22 16.02 5.15
CA GLY A 26 -12.03 15.49 5.82
C GLY A 26 -12.15 14.00 6.10
N GLU A 27 -13.29 13.57 6.63
CA GLU A 27 -13.58 12.17 6.94
C GLU A 27 -13.63 11.33 5.65
N ILE A 28 -14.22 11.84 4.59
CA ILE A 28 -14.28 11.15 3.29
C ILE A 28 -12.86 11.02 2.68
N ALA A 29 -12.07 12.11 2.70
CA ALA A 29 -10.70 12.08 2.21
C ALA A 29 -9.83 11.11 3.03
N ARG A 30 -9.99 11.10 4.36
CA ARG A 30 -9.27 10.18 5.24
C ARG A 30 -9.69 8.73 4.97
N ALA A 31 -10.98 8.44 4.85
CA ALA A 31 -11.48 7.11 4.53
C ALA A 31 -10.94 6.59 3.19
N THR A 32 -10.74 7.48 2.20
CA THR A 32 -10.12 7.11 0.93
C THR A 32 -8.68 6.65 1.11
N LEU A 33 -7.86 7.38 1.90
CA LEU A 33 -6.48 6.98 2.19
C LEU A 33 -6.42 5.69 3.02
N ASP A 34 -7.31 5.54 4.01
CA ASP A 34 -7.42 4.33 4.80
C ASP A 34 -7.76 3.12 3.91
N ALA A 35 -8.72 3.26 2.97
CA ALA A 35 -9.09 2.20 2.04
C ALA A 35 -7.92 1.80 1.11
N MET A 36 -7.15 2.76 0.60
CA MET A 36 -5.96 2.48 -0.21
C MET A 36 -4.92 1.66 0.58
N ALA A 37 -4.66 2.04 1.84
CA ALA A 37 -3.71 1.34 2.68
C ALA A 37 -4.21 -0.06 3.08
N LEU A 38 -5.48 -0.19 3.45
CA LEU A 38 -6.10 -1.46 3.86
C LEU A 38 -6.21 -2.47 2.70
N GLN A 39 -6.52 -1.99 1.49
CA GLN A 39 -6.53 -2.85 0.30
C GLN A 39 -5.13 -3.41 -0.01
N ASN A 40 -4.08 -2.63 0.22
CA ASN A 40 -2.71 -3.13 0.10
C ASN A 40 -2.39 -4.20 1.16
N VAL A 41 -2.94 -4.08 2.38
CA VAL A 41 -2.80 -5.12 3.42
C VAL A 41 -3.39 -6.44 2.92
N ASP A 42 -4.60 -6.44 2.36
CA ASP A 42 -5.25 -7.63 1.84
C ASP A 42 -4.41 -8.32 0.76
N ILE A 43 -3.86 -7.53 -0.18
CA ILE A 43 -2.99 -8.03 -1.25
C ILE A 43 -1.71 -8.65 -0.67
N LEU A 44 -1.07 -7.95 0.26
CA LEU A 44 0.20 -8.41 0.85
C LEU A 44 0.01 -9.65 1.72
N MET A 45 -1.10 -9.75 2.46
CA MET A 45 -1.45 -10.96 3.20
C MET A 45 -1.70 -12.15 2.27
N ALA A 46 -2.37 -11.95 1.13
CA ALA A 46 -2.54 -12.99 0.12
C ALA A 46 -1.20 -13.43 -0.47
N MET A 47 -0.30 -12.49 -0.79
CA MET A 47 1.04 -12.80 -1.27
C MET A 47 1.87 -13.58 -0.24
N GLU A 48 1.78 -13.24 1.04
CA GLU A 48 2.46 -13.99 2.11
C GLU A 48 1.95 -15.41 2.23
N ALA A 49 0.63 -15.59 2.10
CA ALA A 49 0.02 -16.92 2.11
C ALA A 49 0.53 -17.77 0.93
N ASP A 50 0.65 -17.19 -0.26
CA ASP A 50 1.15 -17.88 -1.45
C ASP A 50 2.65 -18.23 -1.34
N ILE A 51 3.46 -17.32 -0.81
CA ILE A 51 4.91 -17.50 -0.65
C ILE A 51 5.24 -18.41 0.54
N GLY A 52 4.36 -18.49 1.54
CA GLY A 52 4.55 -19.21 2.80
C GLY A 52 5.59 -18.57 3.72
N LYS A 53 5.88 -17.27 3.54
CA LYS A 53 6.84 -16.52 4.35
C LYS A 53 6.32 -15.10 4.63
N PRO A 54 6.46 -14.60 5.87
CA PRO A 54 6.13 -13.22 6.18
C PRO A 54 7.12 -12.25 5.52
N MET A 55 6.62 -11.16 4.98
CA MET A 55 7.45 -10.03 4.55
C MET A 55 7.81 -9.19 5.77
N THR A 56 9.09 -8.88 5.93
CA THR A 56 9.60 -8.14 7.10
C THR A 56 9.58 -6.63 6.92
N ALA A 57 9.59 -6.15 5.69
CA ALA A 57 9.58 -4.74 5.32
C ALA A 57 9.02 -4.56 3.91
N LEU A 58 8.54 -3.35 3.61
CA LEU A 58 8.04 -2.99 2.30
C LEU A 58 8.78 -1.77 1.77
N LYS A 59 9.23 -1.85 0.51
CA LYS A 59 9.69 -0.67 -0.24
C LYS A 59 8.57 -0.18 -1.13
N VAL A 60 8.38 1.13 -1.17
CA VAL A 60 7.29 1.79 -1.90
C VAL A 60 7.85 2.79 -2.90
N ASP A 61 7.14 2.99 -4.01
CA ASP A 61 7.49 3.94 -5.04
C ASP A 61 6.26 4.53 -5.72
N GLY A 62 6.49 5.35 -6.75
CA GLY A 62 5.44 6.02 -7.50
C GLY A 62 4.87 7.26 -6.81
N GLY A 63 4.09 8.05 -7.54
CA GLY A 63 3.59 9.35 -7.08
C GLY A 63 2.79 9.31 -5.77
N ALA A 64 2.05 8.22 -5.52
CA ALA A 64 1.27 8.05 -4.29
C ALA A 64 2.17 7.95 -3.04
N SER A 65 3.40 7.44 -3.18
CA SER A 65 4.36 7.31 -2.08
C SER A 65 4.83 8.67 -1.53
N ALA A 66 4.65 9.75 -2.28
CA ALA A 66 4.92 11.12 -1.80
C ALA A 66 4.00 11.56 -0.65
N ASN A 67 2.84 10.91 -0.51
CA ASN A 67 1.89 11.23 0.57
C ASN A 67 2.34 10.57 1.89
N ASN A 68 2.90 11.37 2.80
CA ASN A 68 3.39 10.89 4.10
C ASN A 68 2.29 10.24 4.96
N LEU A 69 1.06 10.75 4.91
CA LEU A 69 -0.04 10.18 5.67
C LEU A 69 -0.40 8.80 5.15
N LEU A 70 -0.49 8.62 3.83
CA LEU A 70 -0.75 7.32 3.22
C LEU A 70 0.34 6.30 3.57
N MET A 71 1.61 6.72 3.53
CA MET A 71 2.74 5.84 3.90
C MET A 71 2.71 5.44 5.37
N GLN A 72 2.36 6.38 6.26
CA GLN A 72 2.20 6.07 7.68
C GLN A 72 1.04 5.10 7.93
N LEU A 73 -0.12 5.34 7.32
CA LEU A 73 -1.26 4.44 7.40
C LEU A 73 -0.93 3.03 6.90
N GLN A 74 -0.18 2.96 5.83
CA GLN A 74 0.24 1.68 5.26
C GLN A 74 1.19 0.93 6.19
N SER A 75 2.16 1.61 6.83
CA SER A 75 3.03 1.02 7.85
C SER A 75 2.24 0.53 9.05
N ASP A 76 1.32 1.36 9.54
CA ASP A 76 0.49 1.07 10.71
C ASP A 76 -0.41 -0.15 10.50
N TYR A 77 -1.09 -0.23 9.34
CA TYR A 77 -2.02 -1.33 9.06
C TYR A 77 -1.30 -2.63 8.70
N LEU A 78 -0.16 -2.56 8.00
CA LEU A 78 0.70 -3.71 7.74
C LEU A 78 1.43 -4.21 8.99
N ASN A 79 1.52 -3.40 10.03
CA ASN A 79 2.35 -3.66 11.21
C ASN A 79 3.83 -3.92 10.86
N ARG A 80 4.38 -3.12 9.93
CA ARG A 80 5.73 -3.29 9.39
C ARG A 80 6.30 -1.97 8.91
N PRO A 81 7.62 -1.78 8.98
CA PRO A 81 8.24 -0.58 8.45
C PRO A 81 8.11 -0.50 6.93
N ILE A 82 7.89 0.71 6.44
CA ILE A 82 7.83 1.03 5.02
C ILE A 82 8.96 1.99 4.69
N THR A 83 9.74 1.68 3.66
CA THR A 83 10.85 2.49 3.20
C THR A 83 10.53 3.14 1.87
N ARG A 84 10.58 4.47 1.82
CA ARG A 84 10.45 5.27 0.60
C ARG A 84 11.85 5.66 0.10
N PRO A 85 12.17 5.51 -1.21
CA PRO A 85 13.40 5.99 -1.79
C PRO A 85 13.37 7.51 -2.03
N GLU A 86 14.56 8.11 -2.20
CA GLU A 86 14.68 9.52 -2.63
C GLU A 86 14.09 9.72 -4.03
N VAL A 87 14.33 8.78 -4.94
CA VAL A 87 13.77 8.78 -6.29
C VAL A 87 12.52 7.91 -6.30
N ILE A 88 11.36 8.53 -6.30
CA ILE A 88 10.07 7.83 -6.28
C ILE A 88 9.59 7.34 -7.66
N GLU A 89 10.17 7.86 -8.76
CA GLU A 89 9.88 7.43 -10.13
C GLU A 89 10.80 6.26 -10.54
N THR A 90 10.65 5.12 -9.87
CA THR A 90 11.56 3.97 -10.02
C THR A 90 11.44 3.29 -11.37
N THR A 91 10.30 3.38 -12.06
CA THR A 91 10.13 2.84 -13.41
C THR A 91 11.05 3.55 -14.40
N VAL A 92 11.08 4.89 -14.37
CA VAL A 92 11.97 5.69 -15.23
C VAL A 92 13.43 5.45 -14.83
N ALA A 93 13.74 5.49 -13.53
CA ALA A 93 15.09 5.21 -13.04
C ALA A 93 15.57 3.82 -13.45
N GLY A 94 14.71 2.80 -13.37
CA GLY A 94 15.01 1.44 -13.81
C GLY A 94 15.36 1.35 -15.29
N ALA A 95 14.59 2.02 -16.16
CA ALA A 95 14.88 2.09 -17.59
C ALA A 95 16.25 2.76 -17.84
N CYS A 96 16.55 3.86 -17.16
CA CYS A 96 17.85 4.54 -17.25
C CYS A 96 19.00 3.64 -16.77
N PHE A 97 18.82 2.91 -15.67
CA PHE A 97 19.82 1.98 -15.15
C PHE A 97 20.11 0.83 -16.14
N LEU A 98 19.05 0.25 -16.74
CA LEU A 98 19.20 -0.80 -17.76
C LEU A 98 19.93 -0.30 -18.99
N ALA A 99 19.59 0.90 -19.48
CA ALA A 99 20.29 1.53 -20.60
C ALA A 99 21.77 1.77 -20.25
N GLY A 100 22.05 2.29 -19.06
CA GLY A 100 23.42 2.52 -18.60
C GLY A 100 24.23 1.24 -18.44
N LEU A 101 23.62 0.11 -18.04
CA LEU A 101 24.27 -1.19 -18.06
C LEU A 101 24.62 -1.63 -19.49
N GLY A 102 23.70 -1.44 -20.44
CA GLY A 102 23.91 -1.78 -21.86
C GLY A 102 25.04 -0.96 -22.50
N GLU A 103 25.15 0.30 -22.15
CA GLU A 103 26.17 1.22 -22.66
C GLU A 103 27.48 1.23 -21.83
N GLY A 104 27.57 0.40 -20.78
CA GLY A 104 28.79 0.29 -19.94
C GLY A 104 29.00 1.49 -19.00
N VAL A 105 27.98 2.31 -18.75
CA VAL A 105 28.02 3.38 -17.72
C VAL A 105 28.08 2.78 -16.32
N TRP A 106 27.37 1.68 -16.11
CA TRP A 106 27.41 0.87 -14.89
C TRP A 106 28.07 -0.48 -15.19
N ALA A 107 29.00 -0.88 -14.36
CA ALA A 107 29.68 -2.16 -14.53
C ALA A 107 28.82 -3.36 -14.09
N SER A 108 27.86 -3.15 -13.18
CA SER A 108 27.03 -4.22 -12.62
C SER A 108 25.75 -3.69 -11.95
N ALA A 109 24.79 -4.58 -11.73
CA ALA A 109 23.61 -4.29 -10.91
C ALA A 109 23.98 -3.92 -9.45
N ASP A 110 25.06 -4.46 -8.91
CA ASP A 110 25.55 -4.13 -7.58
C ASP A 110 26.02 -2.67 -7.47
N GLU A 111 26.57 -2.13 -8.54
CA GLU A 111 26.95 -0.72 -8.60
C GLU A 111 25.71 0.17 -8.57
N ILE A 112 24.68 -0.17 -9.33
CA ILE A 112 23.38 0.51 -9.30
C ILE A 112 22.73 0.43 -7.92
N ALA A 113 22.78 -0.74 -7.28
CA ALA A 113 22.22 -0.93 -5.95
C ALA A 113 22.85 0.00 -4.89
N ARG A 114 24.11 0.40 -5.06
CA ARG A 114 24.81 1.36 -4.18
C ARG A 114 24.35 2.81 -4.38
N VAL A 115 23.72 3.12 -5.51
CA VAL A 115 23.16 4.45 -5.79
C VAL A 115 21.81 4.63 -5.14
N TRP A 116 21.09 3.53 -4.86
CA TRP A 116 19.79 3.58 -4.20
C TRP A 116 19.90 4.17 -2.79
N ARG A 117 19.10 5.18 -2.50
CA ARG A 117 19.05 5.85 -1.21
C ARG A 117 17.63 5.90 -0.68
N SER A 118 17.51 5.73 0.64
CA SER A 118 16.25 5.90 1.36
C SER A 118 16.05 7.39 1.68
N ASP A 119 14.87 7.91 1.35
CA ASP A 119 14.40 9.22 1.83
C ASP A 119 13.89 9.10 3.26
N ARG A 120 12.98 8.14 3.48
CA ARG A 120 12.31 7.99 4.77
C ARG A 120 11.88 6.57 5.05
N VAL A 121 11.99 6.18 6.32
CA VAL A 121 11.36 4.98 6.88
C VAL A 121 10.17 5.42 7.72
N PHE A 122 9.03 4.81 7.51
CA PHE A 122 7.81 4.98 8.30
C PHE A 122 7.69 3.79 9.23
N GLU A 123 7.85 4.03 10.51
CA GLU A 123 7.74 3.03 11.55
C GLU A 123 6.28 2.92 12.03
N VAL A 124 5.91 1.74 12.55
CA VAL A 124 4.57 1.47 13.08
C VAL A 124 4.31 2.36 14.31
N GLN A 125 3.17 3.02 14.34
CA GLN A 125 2.73 3.90 15.42
C GLN A 125 1.46 3.42 16.12
N LEU A 126 0.61 2.64 15.42
CA LEU A 126 -0.60 2.08 16.02
C LEU A 126 -0.27 0.91 16.94
N THR A 127 -1.03 0.81 18.03
CA THR A 127 -1.07 -0.37 18.86
C THR A 127 -1.77 -1.52 18.13
N ASP A 128 -1.53 -2.76 18.57
CA ASP A 128 -2.22 -3.94 18.03
C ASP A 128 -3.74 -3.85 18.19
N ALA A 129 -4.24 -3.26 19.27
CA ALA A 129 -5.67 -3.09 19.52
C ALA A 129 -6.30 -2.11 18.53
N GLU A 130 -5.68 -0.94 18.31
CA GLU A 130 -6.15 0.06 17.34
C GLU A 130 -6.13 -0.50 15.91
N ARG A 131 -5.06 -1.21 15.55
CA ARG A 131 -4.95 -1.86 14.26
C ARG A 131 -6.04 -2.91 14.06
N ALA A 132 -6.31 -3.76 15.06
CA ALA A 132 -7.35 -4.78 15.00
C ALA A 132 -8.75 -4.15 14.78
N GLU A 133 -9.05 -3.04 15.42
CA GLU A 133 -10.30 -2.30 15.24
C GLU A 133 -10.43 -1.80 13.78
N ARG A 134 -9.36 -1.25 13.20
CA ARG A 134 -9.35 -0.78 11.80
C ARG A 134 -9.54 -1.94 10.83
N MET A 135 -8.85 -3.05 11.04
CA MET A 135 -8.99 -4.25 10.22
C MET A 135 -10.40 -4.83 10.28
N LEU A 136 -11.03 -4.87 11.45
CA LEU A 136 -12.42 -5.31 11.58
C LEU A 136 -13.39 -4.39 10.83
N SER A 137 -13.24 -3.08 10.97
CA SER A 137 -14.04 -2.09 10.24
C SER A 137 -13.89 -2.25 8.72
N TRP A 138 -12.68 -2.51 8.26
CA TRP A 138 -12.38 -2.77 6.84
C TRP A 138 -13.08 -4.03 6.34
N GLN A 139 -12.93 -5.15 7.06
CA GLN A 139 -13.58 -6.41 6.69
C GLN A 139 -15.10 -6.24 6.56
N LEU A 140 -15.73 -5.58 7.52
CA LEU A 140 -17.17 -5.29 7.48
C LEU A 140 -17.57 -4.41 6.27
N ALA A 141 -16.73 -3.48 5.85
CA ALA A 141 -16.97 -2.67 4.66
C ALA A 141 -16.83 -3.49 3.38
N VAL A 142 -15.84 -4.37 3.30
CA VAL A 142 -15.66 -5.30 2.19
C VAL A 142 -16.84 -6.27 2.09
N ASP A 143 -17.27 -6.88 3.19
CA ASP A 143 -18.41 -7.81 3.23
C ASP A 143 -19.69 -7.15 2.71
N ARG A 144 -19.94 -5.87 3.11
CA ARG A 144 -21.07 -5.09 2.58
C ARG A 144 -20.95 -4.79 1.10
N THR A 145 -19.73 -4.57 0.62
CA THR A 145 -19.46 -4.30 -0.81
C THR A 145 -19.64 -5.55 -1.66
N LEU A 146 -19.31 -6.72 -1.12
CA LEU A 146 -19.46 -8.01 -1.77
C LEU A 146 -20.89 -8.57 -1.68
N TYR A 147 -21.72 -8.05 -0.78
CA TYR A 147 -23.08 -8.51 -0.60
C TYR A 147 -23.91 -8.27 -1.87
N THR A 148 -24.35 -9.34 -2.49
CA THR A 148 -25.31 -9.32 -3.60
C THR A 148 -26.63 -9.89 -3.06
N PRO A 149 -27.71 -9.08 -2.99
CA PRO A 149 -28.99 -9.62 -2.59
C PRO A 149 -29.43 -10.67 -3.61
N SER A 150 -29.86 -11.83 -3.10
CA SER A 150 -30.45 -12.94 -3.87
C SER A 150 -31.84 -12.55 -4.41
#